data_057db39130005524b4570d0b19a65765
#
_entry.id   057db39130005524b4570d0b19a65765
#
_cell.length_a   1.000
_cell.length_b   1.000
_cell.length_c   1.000
_cell.angle_alpha   90.00
_cell.angle_beta   90.00
_cell.angle_gamma   90.00
#
_symmetry.space_group_name_H-M   'P 1'
#
loop_
_entity.id
_entity.type
_entity.pdbx_description
1 polymer ?
#
loop_
_entity_poly.entity_id
_entity_poly.type
_entity_poly.pdbx_seq_one_letter_code
_entity_poly.pdbx_strand_id
1 'polypeptide(L)'
;RVHNSGHWTIEGSETSQFQNHLRAVLGMPLGDTRSIGISCMLNWIGAMPESGPVLNAAGGHWHDYGKAPREGRKVGHATLRADTALELAEALMRVGSALQREAQVAPVITRLR
;
A
#
# COMPACT_ATOMS: atom_id res chain seq x y z
N ARG A 1 -11.32 6.82 13.75
CA ARG A 1 -11.46 7.16 12.32
C ARG A 1 -10.42 6.42 11.49
N VAL A 2 -10.61 6.41 10.18
CA VAL A 2 -9.63 5.82 9.26
C VAL A 2 -8.33 6.62 9.26
N HIS A 3 -7.21 5.93 9.06
CA HIS A 3 -5.87 6.53 9.05
C HIS A 3 -5.12 6.13 7.78
N ASN A 4 -4.24 7.01 7.31
CA ASN A 4 -3.38 6.72 6.16
C ASN A 4 -2.59 5.41 6.38
N SER A 5 -2.08 5.18 7.59
CA SER A 5 -1.33 3.98 7.93
C SER A 5 -2.15 2.68 7.79
N GLY A 6 -3.46 2.77 7.69
CA GLY A 6 -4.35 1.61 7.49
C GLY A 6 -4.84 1.44 6.05
N HIS A 7 -4.37 2.23 5.10
CA HIS A 7 -4.81 2.10 3.71
C HIS A 7 -4.39 0.77 3.07
N TRP A 8 -3.32 0.14 3.57
CA TRP A 8 -2.90 -1.19 3.11
C TRP A 8 -3.99 -2.25 3.29
N THR A 9 -4.93 -2.01 4.21
CA THR A 9 -6.01 -2.97 4.51
C THR A 9 -7.01 -3.12 3.36
N ILE A 10 -7.01 -2.20 2.38
CA ILE A 10 -7.89 -2.33 1.20
C ILE A 10 -7.62 -3.66 0.50
N GLU A 11 -6.35 -4.00 0.25
CA GLU A 11 -5.96 -5.26 -0.39
C GLU A 11 -5.35 -6.27 0.58
N GLY A 12 -4.85 -5.82 1.73
CA GLY A 12 -4.08 -6.65 2.65
C GLY A 12 -4.86 -7.28 3.80
N SER A 13 -6.15 -7.00 3.94
CA SER A 13 -7.02 -7.56 4.97
C SER A 13 -8.29 -8.12 4.39
N GLU A 14 -8.93 -9.06 5.11
CA GLU A 14 -10.27 -9.56 4.76
C GLU A 14 -11.28 -8.42 4.68
N THR A 15 -11.25 -7.50 5.64
CA THR A 15 -12.12 -6.33 5.68
C THR A 15 -11.26 -5.09 5.83
N SER A 16 -11.44 -4.09 4.96
CA SER A 16 -10.67 -2.85 5.02
C SER A 16 -11.11 -1.98 6.21
N GLN A 17 -10.23 -1.06 6.61
CA GLN A 17 -10.59 -0.05 7.62
C GLN A 17 -11.79 0.79 7.18
N PHE A 18 -11.94 1.04 5.89
CA PHE A 18 -13.05 1.83 5.35
C PHE A 18 -14.38 1.11 5.53
N GLN A 19 -14.42 -0.17 5.20
CA GLN A 19 -15.61 -0.98 5.35
C GLN A 19 -16.01 -1.10 6.82
N ASN A 20 -15.04 -1.37 7.71
CA ASN A 20 -15.32 -1.47 9.13
C ASN A 20 -15.72 -0.12 9.75
N HIS A 21 -15.17 0.98 9.25
CA HIS A 21 -15.61 2.30 9.68
C HIS A 21 -17.10 2.51 9.35
N LEU A 22 -17.52 2.19 8.14
CA LEU A 22 -18.92 2.30 7.73
C LEU A 22 -19.83 1.37 8.53
N ARG A 23 -19.39 0.13 8.75
CA ARG A 23 -20.15 -0.82 9.58
C ARG A 23 -20.35 -0.28 11.00
N ALA A 24 -19.28 0.24 11.60
CA ALA A 24 -19.35 0.80 12.97
C ALA A 24 -20.31 2.00 13.05
N VAL A 25 -20.24 2.90 12.08
CA VAL A 25 -21.14 4.07 12.03
C VAL A 25 -22.60 3.64 11.90
N LEU A 26 -22.86 2.59 11.14
CA LEU A 26 -24.22 2.08 10.90
C LEU A 26 -24.68 1.07 11.96
N GLY A 27 -23.88 0.80 12.98
CA GLY A 27 -24.21 -0.17 14.02
C GLY A 27 -24.21 -1.62 13.52
N MET A 28 -23.51 -1.91 12.43
CA MET A 28 -23.39 -3.25 11.87
C MET A 28 -22.24 -4.02 12.51
N PRO A 29 -22.30 -5.37 12.55
CA PRO A 29 -21.17 -6.17 13.01
C PRO A 29 -19.92 -5.89 12.20
N LEU A 30 -18.76 -5.83 12.87
CA LEU A 30 -17.48 -5.64 12.20
C LEU A 30 -17.06 -6.91 11.44
N GLY A 31 -16.42 -6.70 10.29
CA GLY A 31 -15.82 -7.79 9.53
C GLY A 31 -14.48 -8.22 10.10
N ASP A 32 -14.01 -9.39 9.70
CA ASP A 32 -12.73 -9.94 10.10
C ASP A 32 -11.59 -9.04 9.63
N THR A 33 -10.65 -8.71 10.52
CA THR A 33 -9.51 -7.86 10.23
C THR A 33 -8.24 -8.65 9.91
N ARG A 34 -8.35 -9.96 9.71
CA ARG A 34 -7.20 -10.82 9.43
C ARG A 34 -6.45 -10.36 8.19
N SER A 35 -5.12 -10.36 8.26
CA SER A 35 -4.25 -10.05 7.13
C SER A 35 -4.29 -11.16 6.07
N ILE A 36 -4.20 -10.76 4.81
CA ILE A 36 -4.06 -11.65 3.67
C ILE A 36 -2.63 -11.48 3.15
N GLY A 37 -1.77 -12.48 3.40
CA GLY A 37 -0.36 -12.40 3.03
C GLY A 37 0.38 -11.32 3.80
N ILE A 38 1.44 -10.80 3.20
CA ILE A 38 2.28 -9.75 3.75
C ILE A 38 2.20 -8.55 2.81
N SER A 39 1.93 -7.37 3.36
CA SER A 39 1.73 -6.15 2.58
C SER A 39 2.74 -5.07 2.94
N CYS A 40 3.09 -4.27 1.94
CA CYS A 40 3.83 -3.03 2.13
C CYS A 40 3.12 -1.91 1.38
N MET A 41 2.88 -0.81 2.05
CA MET A 41 2.28 0.37 1.45
C MET A 41 3.34 1.44 1.24
N LEU A 42 3.36 2.01 0.04
CA LEU A 42 4.25 3.11 -0.32
C LEU A 42 3.41 4.35 -0.56
N ASN A 43 3.63 5.39 0.24
CA ASN A 43 2.96 6.68 0.02
C ASN A 43 3.64 7.45 -1.11
N TRP A 44 2.84 8.06 -1.95
CA TRP A 44 3.32 9.00 -2.96
C TRP A 44 3.12 10.43 -2.45
N ILE A 45 4.23 11.10 -2.23
CA ILE A 45 4.22 12.45 -1.62
C ILE A 45 4.73 13.44 -2.65
N GLY A 46 3.98 14.52 -2.84
CA GLY A 46 4.31 15.57 -3.79
C GLY A 46 3.69 15.36 -5.15
N ALA A 47 4.08 14.32 -5.85
CA ALA A 47 3.58 13.97 -7.17
C ALA A 47 3.49 12.45 -7.32
N MET A 48 2.64 12.01 -8.24
CA MET A 48 2.52 10.58 -8.57
C MET A 48 3.69 10.14 -9.44
N PRO A 49 4.35 9.02 -9.11
CA PRO A 49 5.31 8.42 -10.03
C PRO A 49 4.57 7.67 -11.15
N GLU A 50 5.34 7.04 -12.05
CA GLU A 50 4.77 6.18 -13.09
C GLU A 50 4.11 4.95 -12.46
N SER A 51 2.92 4.59 -12.96
CA SER A 51 2.16 3.47 -12.41
C SER A 51 2.65 2.10 -12.91
N GLY A 52 3.30 2.06 -14.08
CA GLY A 52 3.66 0.81 -14.76
C GLY A 52 4.43 -0.18 -13.89
N PRO A 53 5.51 0.22 -13.22
CA PRO A 53 6.28 -0.71 -12.40
C PRO A 53 5.46 -1.38 -11.29
N VAL A 54 4.54 -0.66 -10.67
CA VAL A 54 3.65 -1.24 -9.64
C VAL A 54 2.62 -2.17 -10.28
N LEU A 55 1.98 -1.72 -11.35
CA LEU A 55 0.92 -2.50 -12.00
C LEU A 55 1.45 -3.76 -12.66
N ASN A 56 2.72 -3.77 -13.07
CA ASN A 56 3.37 -4.97 -13.63
C ASN A 56 3.86 -5.94 -12.55
N ALA A 57 3.95 -5.51 -11.31
CA ALA A 57 4.33 -6.39 -10.21
C ALA A 57 3.13 -7.25 -9.79
N ALA A 58 3.36 -8.55 -9.62
CA ALA A 58 2.35 -9.43 -9.03
C ALA A 58 2.02 -8.92 -7.63
N GLY A 59 0.74 -8.77 -7.32
CA GLY A 59 0.30 -8.22 -6.02
C GLY A 59 0.44 -6.70 -5.90
N GLY A 60 0.76 -5.99 -6.99
CA GLY A 60 0.83 -4.54 -7.00
C GLY A 60 -0.54 -3.89 -7.20
N HIS A 61 -0.86 -2.92 -6.35
CA HIS A 61 -2.12 -2.17 -6.39
C HIS A 61 -1.82 -0.68 -6.35
N TRP A 62 -2.53 0.08 -7.16
CA TRP A 62 -2.27 1.50 -7.41
C TRP A 62 -3.48 2.35 -7.03
N HIS A 63 -3.23 3.36 -6.21
CA HIS A 63 -4.29 4.28 -5.77
C HIS A 63 -3.86 5.72 -6.02
N ASP A 64 -4.51 6.36 -6.98
CA ASP A 64 -4.33 7.78 -7.28
C ASP A 64 -5.51 8.54 -6.65
N TYR A 65 -5.22 9.51 -5.78
CA TYR A 65 -6.28 10.26 -5.09
C TYR A 65 -6.89 11.36 -5.96
N GLY A 66 -6.32 11.59 -7.16
CA GLY A 66 -6.79 12.63 -8.06
C GLY A 66 -6.48 14.05 -7.60
N LYS A 67 -5.51 14.20 -6.71
CA LYS A 67 -5.11 15.51 -6.18
C LYS A 67 -4.04 16.13 -7.08
N ALA A 68 -4.07 17.48 -7.18
CA ALA A 68 -2.99 18.21 -7.86
C ALA A 68 -1.66 18.01 -7.12
N PRO A 69 -0.54 17.92 -7.84
CA PRO A 69 0.79 17.83 -7.21
C PRO A 69 1.05 19.04 -6.33
N ARG A 70 1.63 18.81 -5.16
CA ARG A 70 2.04 19.87 -4.23
C ARG A 70 3.04 19.29 -3.25
N GLU A 71 4.09 20.05 -2.95
CA GLU A 71 5.11 19.63 -1.99
C GLU A 71 4.48 19.19 -0.66
N GLY A 72 4.92 18.04 -0.15
CA GLY A 72 4.46 17.48 1.11
C GLY A 72 3.07 16.85 1.11
N ARG A 73 2.31 16.96 -0.01
CA ARG A 73 0.97 16.40 -0.10
C ARG A 73 1.03 14.90 -0.41
N LYS A 74 0.26 14.10 0.33
CA LYS A 74 0.02 12.70 -0.03
C LYS A 74 -0.98 12.65 -1.18
N VAL A 75 -0.51 12.29 -2.36
CA VAL A 75 -1.30 12.31 -3.60
C VAL A 75 -1.79 10.94 -4.03
N GLY A 76 -1.29 9.90 -3.40
CA GLY A 76 -1.69 8.52 -3.68
C GLY A 76 -0.86 7.54 -2.89
N HIS A 77 -1.07 6.26 -3.15
CA HIS A 77 -0.24 5.20 -2.59
C HIS A 77 -0.27 3.96 -3.50
N ALA A 78 0.66 3.08 -3.25
CA ALA A 78 0.64 1.73 -3.79
C ALA A 78 0.69 0.74 -2.64
N THR A 79 0.07 -0.41 -2.81
CA THR A 79 0.23 -1.55 -1.90
C THR A 79 0.78 -2.71 -2.69
N LEU A 80 1.85 -3.29 -2.20
CA LEU A 80 2.41 -4.55 -2.72
C LEU A 80 2.11 -5.64 -1.70
N ARG A 81 1.52 -6.73 -2.16
CA ARG A 81 1.18 -7.87 -1.33
C ARG A 81 1.80 -9.14 -1.91
N ALA A 82 2.33 -9.98 -1.05
CA ALA A 82 2.89 -11.28 -1.43
C ALA A 82 2.58 -12.32 -0.35
N ASP A 83 2.76 -13.58 -0.70
CA ASP A 83 2.52 -14.67 0.26
C ASP A 83 3.70 -14.84 1.21
N THR A 84 4.91 -14.49 0.79
CA THR A 84 6.12 -14.63 1.60
C THR A 84 6.90 -13.33 1.68
N ALA A 85 7.69 -13.20 2.75
CA ALA A 85 8.57 -12.03 2.94
C ALA A 85 9.58 -11.90 1.81
N LEU A 86 10.12 -13.00 1.30
CA LEU A 86 11.10 -12.98 0.21
C LEU A 86 10.48 -12.45 -1.08
N GLU A 87 9.30 -12.93 -1.43
CA GLU A 87 8.58 -12.45 -2.62
C GLU A 87 8.27 -10.97 -2.53
N LEU A 88 7.85 -10.50 -1.36
CA LEU A 88 7.59 -9.08 -1.14
C LEU A 88 8.87 -8.25 -1.27
N ALA A 89 9.97 -8.72 -0.68
CA ALA A 89 11.27 -8.04 -0.79
C ALA A 89 11.71 -7.92 -2.24
N GLU A 90 11.60 -8.99 -3.02
CA GLU A 90 11.96 -8.98 -4.44
C GLU A 90 11.09 -8.01 -5.25
N ALA A 91 9.78 -7.99 -4.99
CA ALA A 91 8.87 -7.05 -5.64
C ALA A 91 9.22 -5.60 -5.31
N LEU A 92 9.51 -5.32 -4.04
CA LEU A 92 9.91 -3.98 -3.60
C LEU A 92 11.24 -3.54 -4.22
N MET A 93 12.20 -4.46 -4.37
CA MET A 93 13.47 -4.14 -5.03
C MET A 93 13.24 -3.75 -6.49
N ARG A 94 12.43 -4.50 -7.22
CA ARG A 94 12.14 -4.20 -8.62
C ARG A 94 11.39 -2.87 -8.78
N VAL A 95 10.36 -2.65 -7.98
CA VAL A 95 9.58 -1.41 -8.03
C VAL A 95 10.43 -0.22 -7.61
N GLY A 96 11.17 -0.34 -6.52
CA GLY A 96 12.03 0.72 -6.03
C GLY A 96 13.09 1.12 -7.04
N SER A 97 13.73 0.15 -7.69
CA SER A 97 14.71 0.40 -8.74
C SER A 97 14.08 1.08 -9.95
N ALA A 98 12.95 0.58 -10.43
CA ALA A 98 12.27 1.10 -11.61
C ALA A 98 11.78 2.55 -11.41
N LEU A 99 11.35 2.89 -10.20
CA LEU A 99 10.85 4.23 -9.86
C LEU A 99 11.92 5.13 -9.25
N GLN A 100 13.16 4.64 -9.11
CA GLN A 100 14.25 5.38 -8.45
C GLN A 100 13.87 5.76 -7.01
N ARG A 101 13.28 4.82 -6.29
CA ARG A 101 12.82 4.96 -4.90
C ARG A 101 13.52 3.97 -3.97
N GLU A 102 14.78 3.62 -4.27
CA GLU A 102 15.55 2.63 -3.50
C GLU A 102 15.63 3.03 -2.02
N ALA A 103 15.82 4.32 -1.74
CA ALA A 103 15.91 4.82 -0.36
C ALA A 103 14.60 4.63 0.41
N GLN A 104 13.46 4.72 -0.27
CA GLN A 104 12.15 4.54 0.36
C GLN A 104 11.92 3.08 0.73
N VAL A 105 12.33 2.13 -0.10
CA VAL A 105 12.05 0.70 0.11
C VAL A 105 13.13 -0.02 0.93
N ALA A 106 14.35 0.50 0.98
CA ALA A 106 15.47 -0.15 1.63
C ALA A 106 15.21 -0.54 3.10
N PRO A 107 14.62 0.32 3.94
CA PRO A 107 14.35 -0.05 5.34
C PRO A 107 13.38 -1.22 5.46
N VAL A 108 12.39 -1.29 4.56
CA VAL A 108 11.41 -2.37 4.57
C VAL A 108 12.06 -3.68 4.12
N ILE A 109 12.85 -3.63 3.05
CA ILE A 109 13.56 -4.81 2.53
C ILE A 109 14.47 -5.40 3.62
N THR A 110 15.17 -4.55 4.36
CA THR A 110 16.03 -4.99 5.47
C THR A 110 15.23 -5.76 6.52
N ARG A 111 14.02 -5.31 6.84
CA ARG A 111 13.16 -5.98 7.82
C ARG A 111 12.57 -7.29 7.33
N LEU A 112 12.42 -7.45 6.01
CA LEU A 112 11.85 -8.67 5.41
C LEU A 112 12.89 -9.80 5.26
N ARG A 113 14.15 -9.49 5.44
CA ARG A 113 15.24 -10.48 5.32
C ARG A 113 15.60 -11.12 6.63
#